data_531fc3387c570c5a937383f2156cc186
#
_entry.id   531fc3387c570c5a937383f2156cc186
#
_cell.length_a   1.000
_cell.length_b   1.000
_cell.length_c   1.000
_cell.angle_alpha   90.00
_cell.angle_beta   90.00
_cell.angle_gamma   90.00
#
_symmetry.space_group_name_H-M   'P 1'
#
loop_
_entity.id
_entity.type
_entity.pdbx_description
1 polymer ?
#
loop_
_entity_poly.entity_id
_entity_poly.type
_entity_poly.pdbx_seq_one_letter_code
_entity_poly.pdbx_strand_id
1 'polypeptide(L)'
;MKAKIIITLSFIATIAIMIGCTDQPYYDIPYDENGNVYITGISKITSTGVTAADASLTINCYFPNAKSGDVMIAQVLKRQVPSWNPQGALQLLPYGTPKNITVGSDLKASVTFTKSEAGLVNVGDAITVTFAGATDSGIISITLKAVP
;
A
#
# COMPACT_ATOMS: atom_id res chain seq x y z
N MET A 1 -2.91 -27.33 57.73
CA MET A 1 -1.97 -26.35 57.14
C MET A 1 -1.83 -26.47 55.61
N LYS A 2 -1.86 -27.66 55.02
CA LYS A 2 -1.67 -27.85 53.55
C LYS A 2 -2.79 -27.23 52.66
N ALA A 3 -4.06 -27.22 53.12
CA ALA A 3 -5.18 -26.68 52.35
C ALA A 3 -5.15 -25.15 52.21
N LYS A 4 -4.67 -24.43 53.24
CA LYS A 4 -4.59 -22.96 53.21
C LYS A 4 -3.53 -22.44 52.22
N ILE A 5 -2.41 -23.18 52.07
CA ILE A 5 -1.33 -22.82 51.14
C ILE A 5 -1.77 -22.99 49.71
N ILE A 6 -2.56 -24.02 49.37
CA ILE A 6 -3.06 -24.30 48.03
C ILE A 6 -4.05 -23.20 47.59
N ILE A 7 -4.95 -22.75 48.48
CA ILE A 7 -5.92 -21.66 48.15
C ILE A 7 -5.19 -20.33 47.89
N THR A 8 -4.17 -20.02 48.69
CA THR A 8 -3.38 -18.77 48.53
C THR A 8 -2.57 -18.80 47.23
N LEU A 9 -1.99 -19.95 46.86
CA LEU A 9 -1.25 -20.08 45.58
C LEU A 9 -2.19 -19.97 44.37
N SER A 10 -3.38 -20.56 44.46
CA SER A 10 -4.40 -20.47 43.40
C SER A 10 -4.88 -19.02 43.19
N PHE A 11 -5.05 -18.27 44.29
CA PHE A 11 -5.49 -16.86 44.20
C PHE A 11 -4.41 -15.94 43.61
N ILE A 12 -3.14 -16.17 43.93
CA ILE A 12 -2.01 -15.42 43.34
C ILE A 12 -1.86 -15.74 41.85
N ALA A 13 -2.03 -17.02 41.46
CA ALA A 13 -1.99 -17.40 40.05
C ALA A 13 -3.14 -16.75 39.22
N THR A 14 -4.34 -16.64 39.78
CA THR A 14 -5.49 -16.01 39.12
C THR A 14 -5.31 -14.50 39.00
N ILE A 15 -4.71 -13.85 39.98
CA ILE A 15 -4.39 -12.41 39.91
C ILE A 15 -3.30 -12.14 38.88
N ALA A 16 -2.28 -12.97 38.77
CA ALA A 16 -1.21 -12.84 37.79
C ALA A 16 -1.73 -12.96 36.33
N ILE A 17 -2.74 -13.80 36.10
CA ILE A 17 -3.39 -13.93 34.79
C ILE A 17 -4.24 -12.70 34.45
N MET A 18 -4.83 -12.03 35.43
CA MET A 18 -5.64 -10.81 35.21
C MET A 18 -4.79 -9.56 34.95
N ILE A 19 -3.56 -9.52 35.46
CA ILE A 19 -2.64 -8.36 35.24
C ILE A 19 -1.96 -8.43 33.86
N GLY A 20 -1.90 -9.60 33.23
CA GLY A 20 -1.31 -9.76 31.91
C GLY A 20 -2.15 -9.31 30.72
N CYS A 21 -3.37 -8.85 30.94
CA CYS A 21 -4.30 -8.43 29.85
C CYS A 21 -4.57 -6.92 29.77
N THR A 22 -3.84 -6.08 30.50
CA THR A 22 -4.20 -4.65 30.60
C THR A 22 -3.27 -3.67 29.89
N ASP A 23 -2.21 -4.12 29.26
CA ASP A 23 -1.37 -3.24 28.44
C ASP A 23 -1.36 -3.68 26.98
N GLN A 24 -2.51 -3.58 26.34
CA GLN A 24 -2.51 -3.27 24.91
C GLN A 24 -1.97 -1.84 24.82
N PRO A 25 -0.80 -1.64 24.17
CA PRO A 25 -0.36 -0.29 23.92
C PRO A 25 -1.47 0.40 23.13
N TYR A 26 -2.07 1.40 23.72
CA TYR A 26 -2.99 2.31 23.03
C TYR A 26 -2.11 3.00 21.98
N TYR A 27 -2.15 2.50 20.77
CA TYR A 27 -1.52 3.22 19.68
C TYR A 27 -2.35 4.48 19.49
N ASP A 28 -1.80 5.60 19.94
CA ASP A 28 -2.28 6.90 19.49
C ASP A 28 -2.19 6.89 17.97
N ILE A 29 -3.34 6.72 17.34
CA ILE A 29 -3.44 6.83 15.90
C ILE A 29 -3.22 8.31 15.59
N PRO A 30 -2.06 8.72 15.06
CA PRO A 30 -1.81 10.13 14.79
C PRO A 30 -2.75 10.60 13.68
N TYR A 31 -3.41 11.71 13.90
CA TYR A 31 -4.19 12.42 12.90
C TYR A 31 -3.32 13.50 12.27
N ASP A 32 -3.47 13.73 10.96
CA ASP A 32 -2.91 14.90 10.31
C ASP A 32 -3.70 16.16 10.67
N GLU A 33 -3.20 17.34 10.28
CA GLU A 33 -3.84 18.63 10.51
C GLU A 33 -5.24 18.76 9.88
N ASN A 34 -5.66 17.83 9.02
CA ASN A 34 -6.97 17.76 8.39
C ASN A 34 -7.88 16.70 9.06
N GLY A 35 -7.42 16.06 10.14
CA GLY A 35 -8.17 15.05 10.87
C GLY A 35 -8.18 13.66 10.20
N ASN A 36 -7.31 13.41 9.22
CA ASN A 36 -7.15 12.07 8.64
C ASN A 36 -6.26 11.21 9.53
N VAL A 37 -6.62 9.93 9.67
CA VAL A 37 -5.83 8.97 10.44
C VAL A 37 -4.46 8.78 9.78
N TYR A 38 -3.41 9.12 10.51
CA TYR A 38 -2.03 8.85 10.11
C TYR A 38 -1.63 7.47 10.62
N ILE A 39 -1.72 6.46 9.80
CA ILE A 39 -1.15 5.16 10.14
C ILE A 39 0.35 5.24 9.79
N THR A 40 1.18 5.38 10.81
CA THR A 40 2.64 5.38 10.65
C THR A 40 3.09 4.03 10.06
N GLY A 41 3.95 4.08 9.07
CA GLY A 41 4.51 2.89 8.42
C GLY A 41 3.75 2.38 7.20
N ILE A 42 2.63 3.03 6.79
CA ILE A 42 1.94 2.72 5.54
C ILE A 42 2.35 3.71 4.46
N SER A 43 2.72 3.19 3.30
CA SER A 43 3.05 3.98 2.13
C SER A 43 1.83 4.77 1.64
N LYS A 44 2.00 6.08 1.39
CA LYS A 44 0.96 6.93 0.82
C LYS A 44 1.21 7.09 -0.68
N ILE A 45 0.23 6.68 -1.49
CA ILE A 45 0.34 6.73 -2.95
C ILE A 45 -0.86 7.47 -3.52
N THR A 46 -0.58 8.48 -4.35
CA THR A 46 -1.60 9.32 -5.01
C THR A 46 -1.28 9.45 -6.49
N SER A 47 -2.28 9.71 -7.32
CA SER A 47 -2.10 9.90 -8.77
C SER A 47 -2.71 11.21 -9.24
N THR A 48 -2.10 11.79 -10.26
CA THR A 48 -2.58 12.98 -10.99
C THR A 48 -2.60 12.71 -12.48
N GLY A 49 -3.40 13.46 -13.23
CA GLY A 49 -3.47 13.34 -14.70
C GLY A 49 -4.22 12.09 -15.16
N VAL A 50 -5.41 11.82 -14.61
CA VAL A 50 -6.19 10.59 -14.88
C VAL A 50 -7.47 10.85 -15.69
N THR A 51 -7.60 11.99 -16.34
CA THR A 51 -8.71 12.29 -17.26
C THR A 51 -8.35 11.99 -18.70
N ALA A 52 -9.35 11.94 -19.58
CA ALA A 52 -9.12 11.72 -21.02
C ALA A 52 -8.29 12.83 -21.67
N ALA A 53 -8.30 14.07 -21.14
CA ALA A 53 -7.52 15.19 -21.66
C ALA A 53 -6.01 15.12 -21.31
N ASP A 54 -5.64 14.40 -20.26
CA ASP A 54 -4.24 14.33 -19.82
C ASP A 54 -3.40 13.46 -20.78
N ALA A 55 -2.18 13.84 -21.09
CA ALA A 55 -1.26 13.04 -21.92
C ALA A 55 -0.58 11.92 -21.12
N SER A 56 -0.41 12.12 -19.83
CA SER A 56 0.27 11.21 -18.92
C SER A 56 -0.38 11.21 -17.55
N LEU A 57 -0.06 10.23 -16.76
CA LEU A 57 -0.38 10.18 -15.33
C LEU A 57 0.92 10.20 -14.52
N THR A 58 0.92 10.93 -13.42
CA THR A 58 2.02 10.93 -12.46
C THR A 58 1.52 10.35 -11.16
N ILE A 59 2.30 9.43 -10.61
CA ILE A 59 2.04 8.81 -9.32
C ILE A 59 3.08 9.31 -8.34
N ASN A 60 2.63 9.90 -7.25
CA ASN A 60 3.45 10.40 -6.17
C ASN A 60 3.37 9.44 -4.99
N CYS A 61 4.50 9.03 -4.48
CA CYS A 61 4.66 8.02 -3.45
C CYS A 61 5.42 8.60 -2.25
N TYR A 62 5.00 8.20 -1.07
CA TYR A 62 5.74 8.35 0.18
C TYR A 62 5.95 6.96 0.77
N PHE A 63 7.21 6.59 1.03
CA PHE A 63 7.63 5.27 1.50
C PHE A 63 8.29 5.40 2.87
N PRO A 64 7.54 5.34 3.97
CA PRO A 64 8.03 5.62 5.32
C PRO A 64 9.10 4.64 5.82
N ASN A 65 9.14 3.41 5.29
CA ASN A 65 10.10 2.39 5.69
C ASN A 65 11.32 2.30 4.76
N ALA A 66 11.31 3.04 3.65
CA ALA A 66 12.43 3.11 2.72
C ALA A 66 13.53 4.07 3.24
N LYS A 67 14.68 3.98 2.62
CA LYS A 67 15.80 4.90 2.85
C LYS A 67 16.04 5.74 1.60
N SER A 68 16.63 6.92 1.80
CA SER A 68 17.11 7.71 0.67
C SER A 68 18.09 6.90 -0.20
N GLY A 69 17.83 6.87 -1.50
CA GLY A 69 18.60 6.08 -2.46
C GLY A 69 18.05 4.67 -2.72
N ASP A 70 17.09 4.20 -1.95
CA ASP A 70 16.42 2.91 -2.24
C ASP A 70 15.73 2.97 -3.60
N VAL A 71 15.81 1.87 -4.33
CA VAL A 71 15.17 1.73 -5.64
C VAL A 71 13.87 0.94 -5.47
N MET A 72 12.77 1.54 -5.94
CA MET A 72 11.47 0.90 -6.03
C MET A 72 11.16 0.58 -7.50
N ILE A 73 10.56 -0.56 -7.75
CA ILE A 73 10.10 -0.98 -9.07
C ILE A 73 8.61 -0.69 -9.17
N ALA A 74 8.24 0.19 -10.10
CA ALA A 74 6.85 0.52 -10.41
C ALA A 74 6.39 -0.34 -11.61
N GLN A 75 5.43 -1.23 -11.39
CA GLN A 75 4.87 -2.11 -12.44
C GLN A 75 3.38 -1.84 -12.62
N VAL A 76 3.01 -1.55 -13.86
CA VAL A 76 1.60 -1.50 -14.26
C VAL A 76 1.06 -2.93 -14.42
N LEU A 77 -0.11 -3.16 -13.85
CA LEU A 77 -0.89 -4.39 -14.03
C LEU A 77 -2.22 -4.03 -14.68
N LYS A 78 -2.64 -4.82 -15.66
CA LYS A 78 -3.94 -4.66 -16.33
C LYS A 78 -4.69 -5.98 -16.36
N ARG A 79 -6.02 -5.93 -16.27
CA ARG A 79 -6.85 -7.12 -16.46
C ARG A 79 -6.85 -7.52 -17.93
N GLN A 80 -6.39 -8.72 -18.22
CA GLN A 80 -6.33 -9.27 -19.57
C GLN A 80 -6.45 -10.79 -19.54
N VAL A 81 -6.89 -11.37 -20.64
CA VAL A 81 -6.89 -12.81 -20.81
C VAL A 81 -5.43 -13.27 -21.00
N PRO A 82 -4.95 -14.25 -20.22
CA PRO A 82 -3.59 -14.75 -20.37
C PRO A 82 -3.35 -15.33 -21.76
N SER A 83 -2.21 -15.04 -22.38
CA SER A 83 -1.86 -15.58 -23.70
C SER A 83 -1.73 -17.12 -23.72
N TRP A 84 -1.38 -17.71 -22.58
CA TRP A 84 -1.30 -19.18 -22.42
C TRP A 84 -2.65 -19.86 -22.21
N ASN A 85 -3.70 -19.09 -21.93
CA ASN A 85 -5.08 -19.59 -21.79
C ASN A 85 -6.09 -18.62 -22.41
N PRO A 86 -6.21 -18.58 -23.75
CA PRO A 86 -7.06 -17.60 -24.45
C PRO A 86 -8.55 -17.71 -24.16
N GLN A 87 -9.01 -18.84 -23.59
CA GLN A 87 -10.39 -19.06 -23.16
C GLN A 87 -10.57 -18.85 -21.65
N GLY A 88 -9.51 -18.45 -20.97
CA GLY A 88 -9.52 -18.26 -19.51
C GLY A 88 -10.18 -16.97 -19.06
N ALA A 89 -10.40 -16.88 -17.75
CA ALA A 89 -10.88 -15.66 -17.12
C ALA A 89 -9.84 -14.54 -17.18
N LEU A 90 -10.31 -13.29 -17.15
CA LEU A 90 -9.45 -12.11 -17.01
C LEU A 90 -8.63 -12.18 -15.73
N GLN A 91 -7.32 -12.04 -15.88
CA GLN A 91 -6.36 -12.01 -14.77
C GLN A 91 -5.65 -10.65 -14.74
N LEU A 92 -5.17 -10.27 -13.55
CA LEU A 92 -4.35 -9.07 -13.38
C LEU A 92 -2.91 -9.44 -13.70
N LEU A 93 -2.43 -9.03 -14.87
CA LEU A 93 -1.11 -9.39 -15.40
C LEU A 93 -0.25 -8.15 -15.64
N PRO A 94 1.09 -8.27 -15.60
CA PRO A 94 2.00 -7.20 -15.95
C PRO A 94 1.71 -6.62 -17.33
N TYR A 95 1.71 -5.31 -17.44
CA TYR A 95 1.51 -4.55 -18.66
C TYR A 95 2.64 -3.55 -18.85
N GLY A 96 3.23 -3.52 -20.03
CA GLY A 96 4.36 -2.65 -20.36
C GLY A 96 5.64 -2.98 -19.56
N THR A 97 6.60 -2.07 -19.65
CA THR A 97 7.90 -2.21 -18.99
C THR A 97 7.86 -1.59 -17.61
N PRO A 98 8.35 -2.26 -16.55
CA PRO A 98 8.47 -1.66 -15.24
C PRO A 98 9.43 -0.47 -15.24
N LYS A 99 9.20 0.51 -14.36
CA LYS A 99 10.07 1.66 -14.17
C LYS A 99 10.72 1.62 -12.80
N ASN A 100 12.02 1.85 -12.75
CA ASN A 100 12.75 2.05 -11.51
C ASN A 100 12.60 3.50 -11.06
N ILE A 101 12.29 3.71 -9.79
CA ILE A 101 12.24 5.02 -9.15
C ILE A 101 13.12 5.03 -7.91
N THR A 102 13.82 6.14 -7.69
CA THR A 102 14.70 6.27 -6.53
C THR A 102 14.01 7.11 -5.46
N VAL A 103 14.05 6.63 -4.23
CA VAL A 103 13.48 7.33 -3.07
C VAL A 103 14.39 8.49 -2.67
N GLY A 104 13.83 9.68 -2.56
CA GLY A 104 14.53 10.89 -2.14
C GLY A 104 14.85 10.92 -0.64
N SER A 105 15.55 11.95 -0.21
CA SER A 105 15.88 12.18 1.22
C SER A 105 14.63 12.49 2.07
N ASP A 106 13.55 12.93 1.45
CA ASP A 106 12.24 13.17 2.06
C ASP A 106 11.33 11.92 2.02
N LEU A 107 11.89 10.75 1.72
CA LEU A 107 11.21 9.46 1.58
C LEU A 107 10.13 9.44 0.49
N LYS A 108 10.20 10.39 -0.45
CA LYS A 108 9.27 10.48 -1.58
C LYS A 108 9.92 10.01 -2.87
N ALA A 109 9.08 9.55 -3.77
CA ALA A 109 9.44 9.24 -5.15
C ALA A 109 8.25 9.54 -6.05
N SER A 110 8.49 9.71 -7.35
CA SER A 110 7.42 9.84 -8.33
C SER A 110 7.74 9.07 -9.59
N VAL A 111 6.70 8.61 -10.26
CA VAL A 111 6.81 7.99 -11.57
C VAL A 111 5.73 8.55 -12.50
N THR A 112 6.12 8.80 -13.75
CA THR A 112 5.20 9.24 -14.79
C THR A 112 5.11 8.17 -15.86
N PHE A 113 3.88 7.82 -16.22
CA PHE A 113 3.56 6.97 -17.36
C PHE A 113 2.77 7.79 -18.38
N THR A 114 3.07 7.65 -19.65
CA THR A 114 2.11 8.04 -20.69
C THR A 114 0.87 7.16 -20.59
N LYS A 115 -0.26 7.62 -21.08
CA LYS A 115 -1.49 6.78 -21.10
C LYS A 115 -1.29 5.49 -21.88
N SER A 116 -0.53 5.55 -22.97
CA SER A 116 -0.21 4.37 -23.77
C SER A 116 0.62 3.37 -22.98
N GLU A 117 1.68 3.81 -22.27
CA GLU A 117 2.50 2.92 -21.42
C GLU A 117 1.66 2.30 -20.28
N ALA A 118 0.69 3.05 -19.77
CA ALA A 118 -0.22 2.56 -18.73
C ALA A 118 -1.38 1.73 -19.27
N GLY A 119 -1.57 1.67 -20.61
CA GLY A 119 -2.70 0.96 -21.20
C GLY A 119 -4.06 1.63 -20.92
N LEU A 120 -4.07 2.94 -20.66
CA LEU A 120 -5.27 3.75 -20.40
C LEU A 120 -5.67 4.46 -21.71
N VAL A 121 -6.47 3.80 -22.55
CA VAL A 121 -6.85 4.29 -23.88
C VAL A 121 -8.26 4.87 -23.87
N ASN A 122 -9.21 4.18 -23.27
CA ASN A 122 -10.61 4.54 -23.26
C ASN A 122 -11.07 4.98 -21.86
N VAL A 123 -12.03 5.89 -21.80
CA VAL A 123 -12.72 6.21 -20.54
C VAL A 123 -13.30 4.93 -19.94
N GLY A 124 -13.01 4.70 -18.66
CA GLY A 124 -13.37 3.46 -17.96
C GLY A 124 -12.26 2.42 -17.92
N ASP A 125 -11.18 2.55 -18.72
CA ASP A 125 -10.01 1.70 -18.57
C ASP A 125 -9.45 1.81 -17.15
N ALA A 126 -9.15 0.66 -16.54
CA ALA A 126 -8.62 0.59 -15.18
C ALA A 126 -7.32 -0.19 -15.16
N ILE A 127 -6.38 0.31 -14.38
CA ILE A 127 -5.09 -0.33 -14.10
C ILE A 127 -4.84 -0.39 -12.61
N THR A 128 -3.90 -1.24 -12.24
CA THR A 128 -3.29 -1.25 -10.91
C THR A 128 -1.80 -1.03 -11.07
N VAL A 129 -1.21 -0.15 -10.28
CA VAL A 129 0.25 0.03 -10.26
C VAL A 129 0.76 -0.44 -8.92
N THR A 130 1.71 -1.36 -8.96
CA THR A 130 2.40 -1.88 -7.77
C THR A 130 3.79 -1.28 -7.68
N PHE A 131 4.21 -1.03 -6.46
CA PHE A 131 5.55 -0.58 -6.11
C PHE A 131 6.19 -1.63 -5.22
N ALA A 132 7.39 -2.09 -5.57
CA ALA A 132 8.11 -3.08 -4.80
C ALA A 132 9.56 -2.64 -4.62
N GLY A 133 10.02 -2.64 -3.39
CA GLY A 133 11.40 -2.38 -2.99
C GLY A 133 11.85 -3.37 -1.92
N ALA A 134 13.06 -3.22 -1.43
CA ALA A 134 13.62 -4.11 -0.41
C ALA A 134 12.98 -3.89 0.98
N THR A 135 12.54 -2.67 1.26
CA THR A 135 12.11 -2.24 2.61
C THR A 135 10.67 -1.75 2.66
N ASP A 136 10.09 -1.44 1.52
CA ASP A 136 8.73 -0.90 1.43
C ASP A 136 8.03 -1.38 0.16
N SER A 137 6.70 -1.24 0.13
CA SER A 137 5.87 -1.59 -1.00
C SER A 137 4.60 -0.74 -1.03
N GLY A 138 3.90 -0.75 -2.14
CA GLY A 138 2.64 -0.04 -2.25
C GLY A 138 1.85 -0.44 -3.49
N ILE A 139 0.58 -0.03 -3.51
CA ILE A 139 -0.34 -0.32 -4.61
C ILE A 139 -1.33 0.83 -4.78
N ILE A 140 -1.68 1.15 -6.02
CA ILE A 140 -2.76 2.09 -6.35
C ILE A 140 -3.57 1.55 -7.53
N SER A 141 -4.90 1.71 -7.47
CA SER A 141 -5.80 1.44 -8.59
C SER A 141 -6.26 2.76 -9.20
N ILE A 142 -6.20 2.85 -10.52
CA ILE A 142 -6.46 4.07 -11.29
C ILE A 142 -7.44 3.74 -12.39
N THR A 143 -8.48 4.59 -12.55
CA THR A 143 -9.45 4.48 -13.64
C THR A 143 -9.43 5.78 -14.45
N LEU A 144 -9.37 5.66 -15.77
CA LEU A 144 -9.42 6.80 -16.67
C LEU A 144 -10.83 7.42 -16.69
N LYS A 145 -10.91 8.67 -16.27
CA LYS A 145 -12.18 9.42 -16.19
C LYS A 145 -12.44 10.22 -17.47
N ALA A 146 -13.69 10.49 -17.75
CA ALA A 146 -14.07 11.50 -18.73
C ALA A 146 -13.56 12.88 -18.28
N VAL A 147 -13.39 13.78 -19.23
CA VAL A 147 -13.17 15.21 -18.93
C VAL A 147 -14.48 15.76 -18.38
N PRO A 148 -14.47 16.47 -17.24
CA PRO A 148 -15.66 17.07 -16.65
C PRO A 148 -16.25 18.16 -17.56
#